data_8b18e10dfe348098a62ed92e882086b5
#
_entry.id   8b18e10dfe348098a62ed92e882086b5
#
_cell.length_a   1.000
_cell.length_b   1.000
_cell.length_c   1.000
_cell.angle_alpha   90.00
_cell.angle_beta   90.00
_cell.angle_gamma   90.00
#
_symmetry.space_group_name_H-M   'P 1'
#
loop_
_entity.id
_entity.type
_entity.pdbx_description
1 polymer ?
#
loop_
_entity_poly.entity_id
_entity_poly.type
_entity_poly.pdbx_seq_one_letter_code
_entity_poly.pdbx_strand_id
1 'polypeptide(L)'
;MRKLFISAALSALSFFTAVGAIAQTAAGYIKPLDLPISLSGNYGELRATHFHAGLDFRVGGVSGAPVKAVKDGYISRLSVSPTGYGNAVYITHPDGTTTVYGHLHSFSTKVADWVRAIQYERESFSVNINPDPSLFPVKRGDVIGKAGNTGSSGGPHLHFEIRDTKTEIPLNPQIVAGYEIHDNIAPTIERVSFYGITGAGTIPSIIFLKSFTQNEKDVVVNVPDTFYVAVAGVDRMNGTGARLAISEYEYYIDGEKIFSFRADKIPFDKGRYVNSIVEYPQKVNFKRSMVKSWVEPGSALTTHTESTNHGLFVISDDAIHTVTVKLSDFAGNSAKRSFSVKRETSLKPKQFDSLALSAGKVMPWFIPNIFEKGSLKVTLPVGSLYRTILFYADSLSGVGTNYPVWRVFSESTPIHAGAEISLRVTVPENLKDKAYIAKVDEGGKLSYRGGRWSGDRLSASLSEFGTYTVAFDTIAPIVKLALTEGAKIVSGLIPVTLYDQISGIAEINAQVDGVWILPQYDPKSRKVTLILDSKRIPKGGNKKLLLLVTDGRGNTTEIKRGFIW
;
A
#
# COMPACT_ATOMS: atom_id res chain seq x y z
N MET A 1 -44.71 -60.82 33.09
CA MET A 1 -44.78 -59.45 32.51
C MET A 1 -43.44 -58.79 32.74
N ARG A 2 -42.57 -58.87 31.75
CA ARG A 2 -41.18 -58.29 31.78
C ARG A 2 -41.18 -56.99 30.99
N LYS A 3 -40.78 -55.87 31.61
CA LYS A 3 -40.56 -54.62 30.99
C LYS A 3 -39.15 -54.58 30.36
N LEU A 4 -39.06 -54.37 29.07
CA LEU A 4 -37.82 -54.08 28.35
C LEU A 4 -37.48 -52.60 28.51
N PHE A 5 -36.26 -52.30 28.98
CA PHE A 5 -35.63 -50.96 28.88
C PHE A 5 -34.81 -50.94 27.62
N ILE A 6 -35.14 -50.00 26.71
CA ILE A 6 -34.31 -49.68 25.56
C ILE A 6 -33.48 -48.44 25.94
N SER A 7 -32.17 -48.64 26.02
CA SER A 7 -31.18 -47.58 26.23
C SER A 7 -30.83 -46.97 24.88
N ALA A 8 -31.13 -45.70 24.69
CA ALA A 8 -30.70 -44.95 23.51
C ALA A 8 -29.30 -44.40 23.76
N ALA A 9 -28.31 -44.93 23.03
CA ALA A 9 -26.97 -44.37 22.98
C ALA A 9 -26.95 -43.22 21.97
N LEU A 10 -26.81 -41.97 22.44
CA LEU A 10 -26.48 -40.81 21.59
C LEU A 10 -24.99 -40.87 21.26
N SER A 11 -24.68 -41.16 20.01
CA SER A 11 -23.33 -41.01 19.45
C SER A 11 -23.08 -39.54 19.12
N ALA A 12 -22.19 -38.92 19.88
CA ALA A 12 -21.61 -37.62 19.55
C ALA A 12 -20.67 -37.79 18.33
N LEU A 13 -21.11 -37.37 17.17
CA LEU A 13 -20.27 -37.24 15.98
C LEU A 13 -19.52 -35.89 16.06
N SER A 14 -18.28 -35.95 16.53
CA SER A 14 -17.37 -34.79 16.56
C SER A 14 -16.99 -34.39 15.15
N PHE A 15 -17.26 -33.15 14.83
CA PHE A 15 -16.75 -32.45 13.62
C PHE A 15 -15.23 -32.29 13.71
N PHE A 16 -14.49 -33.26 13.19
CA PHE A 16 -13.07 -33.16 12.88
C PHE A 16 -12.88 -33.34 11.37
N THR A 17 -13.24 -32.31 10.58
CA THR A 17 -12.92 -32.33 9.13
C THR A 17 -12.73 -30.92 8.59
N ALA A 18 -11.70 -30.19 9.03
CA ALA A 18 -11.23 -29.00 8.31
C ALA A 18 -9.71 -28.80 8.37
N VAL A 19 -8.99 -29.52 9.23
CA VAL A 19 -7.53 -29.36 9.36
C VAL A 19 -6.75 -30.28 8.41
N GLY A 20 -7.36 -31.37 7.94
CA GLY A 20 -6.70 -32.32 7.04
C GLY A 20 -6.54 -31.85 5.58
N ALA A 21 -7.36 -30.91 5.11
CA ALA A 21 -7.30 -30.44 3.70
C ALA A 21 -6.19 -29.40 3.44
N ILE A 22 -5.73 -28.70 4.50
CA ILE A 22 -4.69 -27.66 4.36
C ILE A 22 -3.28 -28.27 4.35
N ALA A 23 -3.06 -29.38 5.07
CA ALA A 23 -1.76 -30.06 5.10
C ALA A 23 -1.38 -30.73 3.76
N GLN A 24 -2.36 -31.08 2.93
CA GLN A 24 -2.11 -31.74 1.66
C GLN A 24 -1.73 -30.76 0.52
N THR A 25 -1.97 -29.45 0.66
CA THR A 25 -1.60 -28.41 -0.31
C THR A 25 -0.18 -27.88 -0.10
N ALA A 26 0.41 -28.02 1.07
CA ALA A 26 1.79 -27.65 1.37
C ALA A 26 2.82 -28.57 0.68
N ALA A 27 2.44 -29.76 0.24
CA ALA A 27 3.31 -30.72 -0.43
C ALA A 27 3.62 -30.28 -1.87
N GLY A 28 4.76 -29.63 -2.09
CA GLY A 28 5.26 -29.35 -3.42
C GLY A 28 5.96 -28.02 -3.63
N TYR A 29 5.83 -27.05 -2.74
CA TYR A 29 6.57 -25.80 -2.82
C TYR A 29 7.97 -25.93 -2.23
N ILE A 30 8.97 -25.41 -2.94
CA ILE A 30 10.33 -25.21 -2.40
C ILE A 30 10.53 -23.74 -2.04
N LYS A 31 11.58 -23.43 -1.29
CA LYS A 31 11.99 -22.04 -1.06
C LYS A 31 12.40 -21.36 -2.36
N PRO A 32 12.05 -20.09 -2.58
CA PRO A 32 12.44 -19.36 -3.80
C PRO A 32 13.93 -19.00 -3.82
N LEU A 33 14.64 -19.11 -2.69
CA LEU A 33 16.07 -18.82 -2.53
C LEU A 33 16.77 -19.96 -1.80
N ASP A 34 18.06 -20.20 -2.13
CA ASP A 34 18.92 -21.15 -1.40
C ASP A 34 19.50 -20.56 -0.10
N LEU A 35 18.81 -19.58 0.48
CA LEU A 35 19.21 -18.91 1.71
C LEU A 35 18.32 -19.40 2.88
N PRO A 36 18.79 -19.32 4.13
CA PRO A 36 17.91 -19.42 5.27
C PRO A 36 16.78 -18.39 5.16
N ILE A 37 15.56 -18.78 5.56
CA ILE A 37 14.42 -17.85 5.54
C ILE A 37 14.68 -16.76 6.58
N SER A 38 14.77 -15.53 6.10
CA SER A 38 14.86 -14.33 6.91
C SER A 38 14.04 -13.25 6.21
N LEU A 39 13.06 -12.68 6.91
CA LEU A 39 12.11 -11.74 6.34
C LEU A 39 12.47 -10.29 6.70
N SER A 40 12.17 -9.37 5.80
CA SER A 40 12.13 -7.93 6.04
C SER A 40 10.71 -7.37 6.04
N GLY A 41 9.73 -8.15 5.59
CA GLY A 41 8.30 -7.89 5.62
C GLY A 41 7.52 -9.20 5.48
N ASN A 42 6.41 -9.32 6.20
CA ASN A 42 5.52 -10.48 6.14
C ASN A 42 4.16 -10.12 5.53
N TYR A 43 3.36 -11.16 5.25
CA TYR A 43 2.03 -11.01 4.68
C TYR A 43 1.10 -10.21 5.62
N GLY A 44 0.27 -9.33 5.06
CA GLY A 44 -0.68 -8.53 5.82
C GLY A 44 -0.10 -7.32 6.52
N GLU A 45 1.20 -7.03 6.39
CA GLU A 45 1.80 -5.82 6.96
C GLU A 45 1.08 -4.55 6.50
N LEU A 46 0.78 -3.66 7.46
CA LEU A 46 0.07 -2.40 7.22
C LEU A 46 0.99 -1.38 6.53
N ARG A 47 0.90 -1.27 5.22
CA ARG A 47 1.62 -0.27 4.43
C ARG A 47 0.86 1.08 4.42
N ALA A 48 1.40 2.09 3.77
CA ALA A 48 0.79 3.43 3.75
C ALA A 48 -0.65 3.43 3.18
N THR A 49 -0.92 2.66 2.13
CA THR A 49 -2.19 2.66 1.38
C THR A 49 -2.78 1.27 1.10
N HIS A 50 -2.11 0.20 1.53
CA HIS A 50 -2.51 -1.18 1.25
C HIS A 50 -1.92 -2.13 2.30
N PHE A 51 -2.31 -3.41 2.25
CA PHE A 51 -1.68 -4.48 2.99
C PHE A 51 -0.59 -5.13 2.13
N HIS A 52 0.49 -5.55 2.74
CA HIS A 52 1.55 -6.29 2.05
C HIS A 52 1.02 -7.64 1.56
N ALA A 53 1.18 -7.92 0.26
CA ALA A 53 0.55 -9.06 -0.40
C ALA A 53 1.41 -10.34 -0.41
N GLY A 54 2.60 -10.30 0.20
CA GLY A 54 3.55 -11.41 0.13
C GLY A 54 4.54 -11.46 1.28
N LEU A 55 5.67 -12.10 1.02
CA LEU A 55 6.83 -12.16 1.91
C LEU A 55 8.02 -11.47 1.25
N ASP A 56 8.72 -10.63 2.01
CA ASP A 56 9.95 -9.98 1.56
C ASP A 56 11.16 -10.76 2.11
N PHE A 57 11.73 -11.66 1.29
CA PHE A 57 12.89 -12.46 1.65
C PHE A 57 14.18 -11.64 1.56
N ARG A 58 14.94 -11.58 2.62
CA ARG A 58 16.24 -10.90 2.67
C ARG A 58 17.28 -11.67 1.83
N VAL A 59 18.15 -10.91 1.16
CA VAL A 59 19.23 -11.44 0.30
C VAL A 59 20.62 -10.93 0.74
N GLY A 60 20.77 -10.66 2.04
CA GLY A 60 22.04 -10.17 2.59
C GLY A 60 22.40 -8.73 2.21
N GLY A 61 21.42 -7.92 1.76
CA GLY A 61 21.63 -6.52 1.37
C GLY A 61 22.27 -6.31 0.00
N VAL A 62 22.52 -7.38 -0.78
CA VAL A 62 23.16 -7.33 -2.10
C VAL A 62 22.26 -7.99 -3.15
N SER A 63 22.11 -7.33 -4.31
CA SER A 63 21.38 -7.89 -5.46
C SER A 63 22.19 -9.02 -6.11
N GLY A 64 21.49 -10.00 -6.70
CA GLY A 64 22.12 -11.05 -7.52
C GLY A 64 21.88 -12.48 -7.05
N ALA A 65 21.26 -12.70 -5.88
CA ALA A 65 20.92 -14.05 -5.42
C ALA A 65 20.00 -14.75 -6.42
N PRO A 66 20.28 -16.00 -6.85
CA PRO A 66 19.44 -16.75 -7.77
C PRO A 66 18.05 -16.96 -7.20
N VAL A 67 17.02 -16.69 -8.00
CA VAL A 67 15.59 -16.90 -7.67
C VAL A 67 15.09 -18.10 -8.43
N LYS A 68 14.46 -19.04 -7.73
CA LYS A 68 13.97 -20.31 -8.26
C LYS A 68 12.46 -20.34 -8.39
N ALA A 69 11.96 -20.99 -9.43
CA ALA A 69 10.55 -21.39 -9.52
C ALA A 69 10.24 -22.35 -8.36
N VAL A 70 9.27 -21.99 -7.52
CA VAL A 70 8.94 -22.79 -6.32
C VAL A 70 8.18 -24.08 -6.64
N LYS A 71 7.62 -24.18 -7.85
CA LYS A 71 6.79 -25.30 -8.32
C LYS A 71 6.83 -25.37 -9.86
N ASP A 72 6.47 -26.53 -10.44
CA ASP A 72 6.27 -26.68 -11.89
C ASP A 72 5.17 -25.76 -12.41
N GLY A 73 5.32 -25.24 -13.63
CA GLY A 73 4.33 -24.36 -14.26
C GLY A 73 4.85 -23.71 -15.52
N TYR A 74 4.34 -22.53 -15.82
CA TYR A 74 4.81 -21.69 -16.93
C TYR A 74 4.77 -20.22 -16.57
N ILE A 75 5.64 -19.43 -17.17
CA ILE A 75 5.64 -17.97 -16.99
C ILE A 75 4.39 -17.41 -17.72
N SER A 76 3.43 -16.94 -16.95
CA SER A 76 2.15 -16.42 -17.44
C SER A 76 2.11 -14.90 -17.61
N ARG A 77 2.99 -14.16 -16.91
CA ARG A 77 3.12 -12.71 -17.03
C ARG A 77 4.54 -12.26 -16.70
N LEU A 78 5.01 -11.25 -17.44
CA LEU A 78 6.27 -10.55 -17.21
C LEU A 78 5.99 -9.04 -17.13
N SER A 79 6.55 -8.38 -16.14
CA SER A 79 6.41 -6.94 -15.95
C SER A 79 7.77 -6.28 -15.78
N VAL A 80 7.96 -5.15 -16.44
CA VAL A 80 9.05 -4.20 -16.21
C VAL A 80 8.44 -2.84 -15.95
N SER A 81 8.73 -2.24 -14.81
CA SER A 81 8.22 -0.92 -14.44
C SER A 81 9.25 -0.17 -13.60
N PRO A 82 9.33 1.17 -13.72
CA PRO A 82 10.16 1.98 -12.81
C PRO A 82 9.61 2.02 -11.38
N THR A 83 8.35 1.62 -11.18
CA THR A 83 7.63 1.64 -9.90
C THR A 83 7.00 0.27 -9.60
N GLY A 84 6.27 0.15 -8.48
CA GLY A 84 5.59 -1.09 -8.09
C GLY A 84 6.58 -2.25 -7.94
N TYR A 85 6.26 -3.40 -8.52
CA TYR A 85 7.09 -4.61 -8.47
C TYR A 85 8.41 -4.53 -9.26
N GLY A 86 8.64 -3.48 -10.05
CA GLY A 86 9.83 -3.39 -10.89
C GLY A 86 9.86 -4.47 -11.97
N ASN A 87 10.95 -5.22 -12.02
CA ASN A 87 11.02 -6.45 -12.82
C ASN A 87 10.34 -7.57 -12.06
N ALA A 88 9.28 -8.13 -12.64
CA ALA A 88 8.51 -9.20 -12.00
C ALA A 88 8.20 -10.35 -12.96
N VAL A 89 8.26 -11.57 -12.42
CA VAL A 89 7.86 -12.82 -13.08
C VAL A 89 6.64 -13.37 -12.36
N TYR A 90 5.64 -13.80 -13.12
CA TYR A 90 4.47 -14.52 -12.64
C TYR A 90 4.48 -15.92 -13.23
N ILE A 91 4.31 -16.94 -12.40
CA ILE A 91 4.28 -18.35 -12.81
C ILE A 91 2.94 -18.93 -12.41
N THR A 92 2.19 -19.43 -13.38
CA THR A 92 0.95 -20.16 -13.15
C THR A 92 1.25 -21.64 -13.01
N HIS A 93 0.67 -22.24 -11.96
CA HIS A 93 0.87 -23.64 -11.57
C HIS A 93 -0.36 -24.51 -11.83
N PRO A 94 -0.19 -25.84 -12.02
CA PRO A 94 -1.32 -26.74 -12.28
C PRO A 94 -2.34 -26.85 -11.16
N ASP A 95 -1.97 -26.48 -9.92
CA ASP A 95 -2.85 -26.51 -8.74
C ASP A 95 -3.79 -25.30 -8.63
N GLY A 96 -3.81 -24.42 -9.62
CA GLY A 96 -4.65 -23.22 -9.62
C GLY A 96 -4.07 -22.04 -8.84
N THR A 97 -2.79 -22.09 -8.50
CA THR A 97 -2.07 -20.96 -7.90
C THR A 97 -1.17 -20.25 -8.92
N THR A 98 -0.90 -18.98 -8.66
CA THR A 98 0.09 -18.18 -9.39
C THR A 98 1.08 -17.59 -8.40
N THR A 99 2.39 -17.81 -8.62
CA THR A 99 3.44 -17.19 -7.82
C THR A 99 4.01 -15.95 -8.50
N VAL A 100 4.32 -14.93 -7.70
CA VAL A 100 4.88 -13.65 -8.15
C VAL A 100 6.23 -13.45 -7.51
N TYR A 101 7.21 -13.08 -8.34
CA TYR A 101 8.58 -12.78 -7.93
C TYR A 101 8.91 -11.37 -8.34
N GLY A 102 8.90 -10.45 -7.38
CA GLY A 102 9.09 -9.01 -7.60
C GLY A 102 10.48 -8.50 -7.28
N HIS A 103 10.74 -7.26 -7.67
CA HIS A 103 11.98 -6.50 -7.46
C HIS A 103 13.24 -7.14 -8.04
N LEU A 104 13.07 -8.00 -9.05
CA LEU A 104 14.19 -8.75 -9.64
C LEU A 104 15.24 -7.80 -10.24
N HIS A 105 16.52 -8.13 -10.01
CA HIS A 105 17.65 -7.48 -10.67
C HIS A 105 17.66 -7.78 -12.16
N SER A 106 17.42 -9.04 -12.52
CA SER A 106 17.37 -9.51 -13.90
C SER A 106 16.51 -10.75 -14.02
N PHE A 107 15.95 -10.97 -15.19
CA PHE A 107 15.35 -12.24 -15.60
C PHE A 107 16.43 -13.25 -15.99
N SER A 108 16.06 -14.52 -16.20
CA SER A 108 16.90 -15.51 -16.90
C SER A 108 17.18 -15.04 -18.33
N THR A 109 18.31 -15.46 -18.93
CA THR A 109 18.78 -14.93 -20.22
C THR A 109 17.72 -15.00 -21.32
N LYS A 110 17.09 -16.17 -21.50
CA LYS A 110 16.04 -16.35 -22.52
C LYS A 110 14.86 -15.39 -22.34
N VAL A 111 14.41 -15.21 -21.10
CA VAL A 111 13.30 -14.28 -20.75
C VAL A 111 13.73 -12.83 -20.96
N ALA A 112 14.95 -12.47 -20.52
CA ALA A 112 15.49 -11.12 -20.66
C ALA A 112 15.60 -10.68 -22.14
N ASP A 113 16.06 -11.59 -23.00
CA ASP A 113 16.19 -11.29 -24.45
C ASP A 113 14.82 -11.10 -25.09
N TRP A 114 13.84 -11.92 -24.72
CA TRP A 114 12.46 -11.78 -25.24
C TRP A 114 11.80 -10.50 -24.74
N VAL A 115 11.91 -10.17 -23.45
CA VAL A 115 11.39 -8.91 -22.90
C VAL A 115 12.02 -7.70 -23.60
N ARG A 116 13.33 -7.73 -23.82
CA ARG A 116 14.06 -6.67 -24.52
C ARG A 116 13.56 -6.48 -25.95
N ALA A 117 13.30 -7.57 -26.68
CA ALA A 117 12.73 -7.48 -28.03
C ALA A 117 11.39 -6.74 -28.02
N ILE A 118 10.51 -7.06 -27.07
CA ILE A 118 9.21 -6.38 -26.91
C ILE A 118 9.38 -4.90 -26.51
N GLN A 119 10.34 -4.59 -25.62
CA GLN A 119 10.65 -3.20 -25.26
C GLN A 119 11.06 -2.37 -26.49
N TYR A 120 11.87 -2.94 -27.36
CA TYR A 120 12.27 -2.31 -28.61
C TYR A 120 11.14 -2.23 -29.64
N GLU A 121 10.31 -3.25 -29.76
CA GLU A 121 9.14 -3.24 -30.63
C GLU A 121 8.14 -2.12 -30.25
N ARG A 122 7.95 -1.93 -28.93
CA ARG A 122 7.02 -0.94 -28.38
C ARG A 122 7.68 0.41 -28.09
N GLU A 123 8.96 0.55 -28.33
CA GLU A 123 9.76 1.73 -27.97
C GLU A 123 9.46 2.22 -26.53
N SER A 124 9.40 1.27 -25.59
CA SER A 124 8.99 1.52 -24.20
C SER A 124 9.86 0.75 -23.22
N PHE A 125 10.34 1.43 -22.19
CA PHE A 125 10.99 0.75 -21.06
C PHE A 125 9.99 -0.10 -20.28
N SER A 126 8.79 0.43 -20.02
CA SER A 126 7.77 -0.26 -19.25
C SER A 126 6.97 -1.22 -20.12
N VAL A 127 6.91 -2.47 -19.71
CA VAL A 127 6.10 -3.49 -20.38
C VAL A 127 5.36 -4.36 -19.35
N ASN A 128 4.15 -4.76 -19.70
CA ASN A 128 3.36 -5.76 -18.99
C ASN A 128 2.80 -6.70 -20.06
N ILE A 129 3.26 -7.94 -20.09
CA ILE A 129 3.08 -8.87 -21.21
C ILE A 129 2.77 -10.27 -20.69
N ASN A 130 1.86 -10.94 -21.39
CA ASN A 130 1.48 -12.32 -21.12
C ASN A 130 2.01 -13.20 -22.26
N PRO A 131 3.11 -13.95 -22.05
CA PRO A 131 3.61 -14.89 -23.03
C PRO A 131 2.63 -16.03 -23.26
N ASP A 132 2.72 -16.66 -24.45
CA ASP A 132 2.04 -17.94 -24.68
C ASP A 132 2.52 -18.98 -23.65
N PRO A 133 1.61 -19.76 -23.03
CA PRO A 133 1.96 -20.76 -22.02
C PRO A 133 3.06 -21.75 -22.43
N SER A 134 3.18 -22.06 -23.72
CA SER A 134 4.19 -22.97 -24.26
C SER A 134 5.59 -22.37 -24.39
N LEU A 135 5.70 -21.03 -24.32
CA LEU A 135 6.96 -20.32 -24.60
C LEU A 135 7.99 -20.45 -23.49
N PHE A 136 7.54 -20.42 -22.24
CA PHE A 136 8.38 -20.47 -21.05
C PHE A 136 7.84 -21.46 -20.01
N PRO A 137 7.83 -22.78 -20.30
CA PRO A 137 7.59 -23.78 -19.27
C PRO A 137 8.74 -23.75 -18.26
N VAL A 138 8.43 -23.98 -16.99
CA VAL A 138 9.41 -24.01 -15.89
C VAL A 138 9.21 -25.25 -15.03
N LYS A 139 10.30 -25.81 -14.53
CA LYS A 139 10.31 -26.86 -13.51
C LYS A 139 10.63 -26.26 -12.15
N ARG A 140 10.12 -26.91 -11.12
CA ARG A 140 10.47 -26.61 -9.73
C ARG A 140 12.00 -26.63 -9.56
N GLY A 141 12.56 -25.52 -9.08
CA GLY A 141 14.00 -25.34 -8.91
C GLY A 141 14.71 -24.63 -10.05
N ASP A 142 14.08 -24.44 -11.20
CA ASP A 142 14.68 -23.67 -12.30
C ASP A 142 14.95 -22.23 -11.87
N VAL A 143 16.13 -21.71 -12.24
CA VAL A 143 16.50 -20.32 -11.98
C VAL A 143 15.78 -19.41 -12.99
N ILE A 144 14.84 -18.61 -12.51
CA ILE A 144 14.01 -17.72 -13.32
C ILE A 144 14.55 -16.28 -13.39
N GLY A 145 15.49 -15.93 -12.51
CA GLY A 145 16.07 -14.59 -12.41
C GLY A 145 16.99 -14.45 -11.21
N LYS A 146 17.29 -13.19 -10.89
CA LYS A 146 18.10 -12.82 -9.72
C LYS A 146 17.37 -11.78 -8.88
N ALA A 147 17.37 -11.94 -7.56
CA ALA A 147 16.80 -10.98 -6.63
C ALA A 147 17.52 -9.62 -6.72
N GLY A 148 16.77 -8.55 -6.51
CA GLY A 148 17.30 -7.21 -6.72
C GLY A 148 16.61 -6.13 -5.89
N ASN A 149 16.50 -4.93 -6.50
CA ASN A 149 15.94 -3.74 -5.87
C ASN A 149 15.22 -2.85 -6.90
N THR A 150 14.62 -3.42 -7.96
CA THR A 150 13.89 -2.64 -8.97
C THR A 150 12.50 -2.23 -8.49
N GLY A 151 11.89 -1.22 -9.11
CA GLY A 151 10.56 -0.73 -8.72
C GLY A 151 10.54 -0.01 -7.36
N SER A 152 9.42 -0.06 -6.65
CA SER A 152 9.21 0.65 -5.37
C SER A 152 9.77 -0.15 -4.19
N SER A 153 11.06 -0.45 -4.19
CA SER A 153 11.76 -1.20 -3.16
C SER A 153 12.75 -0.32 -2.39
N GLY A 154 12.83 -0.48 -1.07
CA GLY A 154 13.75 0.26 -0.19
C GLY A 154 15.17 -0.30 -0.10
N GLY A 155 15.40 -1.50 -0.60
CA GLY A 155 16.71 -2.20 -0.56
C GLY A 155 16.63 -3.59 -1.18
N PRO A 156 17.77 -4.26 -1.44
CA PRO A 156 17.77 -5.58 -2.08
C PRO A 156 17.02 -6.64 -1.27
N HIS A 157 15.99 -7.22 -1.87
CA HIS A 157 15.21 -8.35 -1.35
C HIS A 157 14.46 -9.04 -2.49
N LEU A 158 13.85 -10.19 -2.23
CA LEU A 158 12.88 -10.83 -3.09
C LEU A 158 11.48 -10.62 -2.49
N HIS A 159 10.62 -9.90 -3.18
CA HIS A 159 9.19 -9.89 -2.89
C HIS A 159 8.55 -11.12 -3.54
N PHE A 160 7.86 -11.95 -2.74
CA PHE A 160 7.29 -13.21 -3.18
C PHE A 160 5.83 -13.33 -2.75
N GLU A 161 4.94 -13.64 -3.72
CA GLU A 161 3.52 -13.86 -3.46
C GLU A 161 3.06 -15.22 -3.96
N ILE A 162 1.99 -15.73 -3.35
CA ILE A 162 1.14 -16.79 -3.88
C ILE A 162 -0.26 -16.21 -4.04
N ARG A 163 -0.87 -16.39 -5.21
CA ARG A 163 -2.22 -15.92 -5.52
C ARG A 163 -3.09 -17.09 -5.98
N ASP A 164 -4.39 -16.97 -5.75
CA ASP A 164 -5.36 -17.74 -6.50
C ASP A 164 -5.35 -17.28 -7.97
N THR A 165 -5.16 -18.20 -8.92
CA THR A 165 -4.99 -17.85 -10.34
C THR A 165 -6.22 -17.18 -10.93
N LYS A 166 -7.44 -17.58 -10.53
CA LYS A 166 -8.69 -17.08 -11.13
C LYS A 166 -9.08 -15.71 -10.62
N THR A 167 -8.90 -15.48 -9.33
CA THR A 167 -9.33 -14.25 -8.64
C THR A 167 -8.20 -13.25 -8.46
N GLU A 168 -6.96 -13.66 -8.66
CA GLU A 168 -5.73 -12.93 -8.32
C GLU A 168 -5.64 -12.50 -6.85
N ILE A 169 -6.48 -13.07 -5.96
CA ILE A 169 -6.44 -12.77 -4.53
C ILE A 169 -5.13 -13.30 -3.93
N PRO A 170 -4.33 -12.44 -3.28
CA PRO A 170 -3.15 -12.87 -2.57
C PRO A 170 -3.50 -13.80 -1.40
N LEU A 171 -2.79 -14.89 -1.30
CA LEU A 171 -2.85 -15.87 -0.24
C LEU A 171 -1.59 -15.75 0.62
N ASN A 172 -1.68 -16.00 1.91
CA ASN A 172 -0.50 -15.96 2.76
C ASN A 172 0.49 -17.08 2.39
N PRO A 173 1.69 -16.75 1.86
CA PRO A 173 2.64 -17.77 1.42
C PRO A 173 3.17 -18.64 2.56
N GLN A 174 3.19 -18.13 3.80
CA GLN A 174 3.60 -18.90 4.98
C GLN A 174 2.67 -20.10 5.21
N ILE A 175 1.35 -19.86 5.03
CA ILE A 175 0.33 -20.90 5.22
C ILE A 175 0.30 -21.84 4.01
N VAL A 176 0.20 -21.28 2.80
CA VAL A 176 -0.01 -22.06 1.56
C VAL A 176 1.18 -22.90 1.18
N ALA A 177 2.40 -22.36 1.29
CA ALA A 177 3.62 -23.07 0.99
C ALA A 177 4.14 -23.92 2.18
N GLY A 178 3.61 -23.69 3.37
CA GLY A 178 4.06 -24.40 4.58
C GLY A 178 5.52 -24.12 4.93
N TYR A 179 5.99 -22.90 4.67
CA TYR A 179 7.38 -22.55 4.99
C TYR A 179 7.61 -22.59 6.50
N GLU A 180 8.50 -23.46 6.94
CA GLU A 180 8.96 -23.49 8.33
C GLU A 180 9.84 -22.25 8.59
N ILE A 181 9.28 -21.29 9.32
CA ILE A 181 9.98 -20.10 9.78
C ILE A 181 10.30 -20.31 11.27
N HIS A 182 11.60 -20.39 11.57
CA HIS A 182 12.02 -20.54 12.96
C HIS A 182 11.78 -19.23 13.70
N ASP A 183 10.76 -19.24 14.57
CA ASP A 183 10.38 -18.10 15.40
C ASP A 183 9.82 -18.55 16.76
N ASN A 184 10.48 -18.09 17.83
CA ASN A 184 10.03 -18.26 19.21
C ASN A 184 9.98 -16.93 19.98
N ILE A 185 9.88 -15.82 19.25
CA ILE A 185 9.83 -14.47 19.83
C ILE A 185 8.38 -14.00 19.82
N ALA A 186 7.80 -13.87 21.02
CA ALA A 186 6.44 -13.35 21.13
C ALA A 186 6.33 -11.89 20.66
N PRO A 187 5.20 -11.51 20.03
CA PRO A 187 4.93 -10.13 19.68
C PRO A 187 5.01 -9.18 20.87
N THR A 188 5.34 -7.93 20.62
CA THR A 188 5.38 -6.87 21.62
C THR A 188 4.18 -5.95 21.47
N ILE A 189 3.40 -5.75 22.54
CA ILE A 189 2.36 -4.72 22.64
C ILE A 189 3.05 -3.40 23.00
N GLU A 190 3.20 -2.51 22.01
CA GLU A 190 3.92 -1.24 22.20
C GLU A 190 3.02 -0.15 22.83
N ARG A 191 1.74 -0.15 22.47
CA ARG A 191 0.77 0.83 22.97
C ARG A 191 -0.66 0.32 22.87
N VAL A 192 -1.47 0.64 23.89
CA VAL A 192 -2.92 0.44 23.89
C VAL A 192 -3.60 1.77 24.18
N SER A 193 -4.62 2.14 23.38
CA SER A 193 -5.34 3.40 23.54
C SER A 193 -6.85 3.15 23.55
N PHE A 194 -7.54 3.86 24.43
CA PHE A 194 -8.99 3.79 24.63
C PHE A 194 -9.64 5.04 24.06
N TYR A 195 -10.76 4.85 23.35
CA TYR A 195 -11.54 5.92 22.72
C TYR A 195 -13.01 5.71 23.02
N GLY A 196 -13.66 6.75 23.56
CA GLY A 196 -15.09 6.74 23.79
C GLY A 196 -15.88 7.19 22.57
N ILE A 197 -17.05 6.60 22.37
CA ILE A 197 -18.06 7.08 21.43
C ILE A 197 -19.19 7.68 22.25
N THR A 198 -19.42 8.98 22.05
CA THR A 198 -20.41 9.75 22.80
C THR A 198 -21.34 10.48 21.84
N GLY A 199 -22.54 10.85 22.31
CA GLY A 199 -23.56 11.56 21.54
C GLY A 199 -24.55 10.63 20.84
N ALA A 200 -25.81 11.03 20.86
CA ALA A 200 -26.92 10.36 20.16
C ALA A 200 -27.04 10.95 18.77
N GLY A 201 -26.57 10.26 17.74
CA GLY A 201 -26.74 10.74 16.36
C GLY A 201 -25.99 9.92 15.32
N THR A 202 -26.26 10.22 14.06
CA THR A 202 -25.64 9.56 12.91
C THR A 202 -24.14 9.87 12.74
N ILE A 203 -23.65 10.91 13.43
CA ILE A 203 -22.25 11.33 13.40
C ILE A 203 -21.63 11.03 14.76
N PRO A 204 -20.79 9.99 14.89
CA PRO A 204 -20.20 9.64 16.17
C PRO A 204 -19.21 10.72 16.62
N SER A 205 -19.32 11.14 17.88
CA SER A 205 -18.31 11.95 18.54
C SER A 205 -17.30 11.05 19.20
N ILE A 206 -16.07 11.05 18.69
CA ILE A 206 -14.97 10.21 19.20
C ILE A 206 -14.12 11.05 20.16
N ILE A 207 -13.97 10.58 21.38
CA ILE A 207 -13.11 11.19 22.39
C ILE A 207 -11.95 10.26 22.75
N PHE A 208 -10.73 10.81 22.80
CA PHE A 208 -9.58 10.09 23.35
C PHE A 208 -9.70 10.04 24.88
N LEU A 209 -9.56 8.87 25.47
CA LEU A 209 -9.68 8.66 26.90
C LEU A 209 -8.31 8.49 27.58
N LYS A 210 -7.58 7.45 27.19
CA LYS A 210 -6.31 7.09 27.81
C LYS A 210 -5.44 6.28 26.85
N SER A 211 -4.14 6.37 27.03
CA SER A 211 -3.17 5.54 26.32
C SER A 211 -2.14 4.98 27.29
N PHE A 212 -1.72 3.75 27.06
CA PHE A 212 -0.70 3.07 27.84
C PHE A 212 0.42 2.61 26.91
N THR A 213 1.66 2.94 27.28
CA THR A 213 2.86 2.36 26.67
C THR A 213 3.21 1.02 27.34
N GLN A 214 4.15 0.27 26.78
CA GLN A 214 4.54 -1.05 27.28
C GLN A 214 4.86 -1.08 28.79
N ASN A 215 5.52 -0.02 29.31
CA ASN A 215 6.05 0.02 30.67
C ASN A 215 5.18 0.84 31.64
N GLU A 216 4.06 1.40 31.19
CA GLU A 216 3.17 2.16 32.06
C GLU A 216 2.34 1.22 32.94
N LYS A 217 2.18 1.61 34.22
CA LYS A 217 1.29 0.90 35.14
C LYS A 217 -0.15 1.09 34.71
N ASP A 218 -0.91 0.01 34.80
CA ASP A 218 -2.33 0.04 34.50
C ASP A 218 -3.09 0.75 35.63
N VAL A 219 -4.00 1.63 35.24
CA VAL A 219 -4.96 2.29 36.11
C VAL A 219 -6.36 2.00 35.57
N VAL A 220 -7.38 2.14 36.40
CA VAL A 220 -8.76 2.03 35.92
C VAL A 220 -9.04 3.11 34.90
N VAL A 221 -9.52 2.73 33.72
CA VAL A 221 -9.89 3.68 32.67
C VAL A 221 -11.38 3.97 32.77
N ASN A 222 -11.72 5.22 32.95
CA ASN A 222 -13.11 5.67 32.88
C ASN A 222 -13.53 5.75 31.40
N VAL A 223 -14.63 5.04 31.04
CA VAL A 223 -15.13 4.92 29.69
C VAL A 223 -16.63 5.25 29.63
N PRO A 224 -17.15 5.79 28.50
CA PRO A 224 -18.60 5.90 28.32
C PRO A 224 -19.22 4.53 28.08
N ASP A 225 -20.56 4.48 27.97
CA ASP A 225 -21.32 3.24 27.69
C ASP A 225 -20.77 2.48 26.45
N THR A 226 -20.29 3.21 25.47
CA THR A 226 -19.75 2.67 24.21
C THR A 226 -18.33 3.18 23.96
N PHE A 227 -17.39 2.29 23.70
CA PHE A 227 -16.00 2.65 23.44
C PHE A 227 -15.33 1.62 22.53
N TYR A 228 -14.14 1.93 22.06
CA TYR A 228 -13.27 0.99 21.33
C TYR A 228 -11.82 1.13 21.78
N VAL A 229 -11.03 0.12 21.42
CA VAL A 229 -9.62 0.04 21.77
C VAL A 229 -8.78 -0.05 20.51
N ALA A 230 -7.65 0.65 20.49
CA ALA A 230 -6.66 0.56 19.41
C ALA A 230 -5.30 0.11 19.96
N VAL A 231 -4.61 -0.79 19.24
CA VAL A 231 -3.35 -1.40 19.65
C VAL A 231 -2.27 -1.22 18.61
N ALA A 232 -1.13 -0.69 19.01
CA ALA A 232 0.12 -0.77 18.27
C ALA A 232 0.93 -1.95 18.79
N GLY A 233 1.35 -2.81 17.89
CA GLY A 233 2.23 -3.93 18.18
C GLY A 233 3.27 -4.14 17.09
N VAL A 234 4.28 -4.91 17.41
CA VAL A 234 5.33 -5.32 16.49
C VAL A 234 5.70 -6.76 16.78
N ASP A 235 5.94 -7.48 15.73
CA ASP A 235 6.51 -8.81 15.77
C ASP A 235 7.99 -8.80 15.35
N ARG A 236 8.73 -9.84 15.71
CA ARG A 236 10.11 -10.11 15.32
C ARG A 236 10.31 -11.61 15.18
N MET A 237 11.21 -11.99 14.30
CA MET A 237 11.60 -13.39 14.15
C MET A 237 13.07 -13.60 14.51
N ASN A 238 13.44 -14.82 14.84
CA ASN A 238 14.83 -15.19 15.13
C ASN A 238 15.75 -14.85 13.95
N GLY A 239 16.96 -14.41 14.25
CA GLY A 239 17.99 -14.14 13.25
C GLY A 239 17.85 -12.85 12.44
N THR A 240 16.87 -11.99 12.75
CA THR A 240 16.72 -10.66 12.13
C THR A 240 16.24 -9.62 13.14
N GLY A 241 16.71 -8.38 12.99
CA GLY A 241 16.18 -7.22 13.72
C GLY A 241 14.98 -6.56 13.03
N ALA A 242 14.43 -7.14 11.97
CA ALA A 242 13.31 -6.57 11.24
C ALA A 242 12.06 -6.45 12.13
N ARG A 243 11.29 -5.38 11.92
CA ARG A 243 9.95 -5.23 12.50
C ARG A 243 8.97 -5.89 11.53
N LEU A 244 8.28 -6.92 12.00
CA LEU A 244 7.28 -7.65 11.25
C LEU A 244 5.87 -7.28 11.73
N ALA A 245 4.87 -7.55 10.89
CA ALA A 245 3.49 -7.33 11.25
C ALA A 245 2.97 -8.46 12.16
N ILE A 246 2.03 -8.08 13.00
CA ILE A 246 1.19 -8.98 13.77
C ILE A 246 0.28 -9.76 12.82
N SER A 247 0.16 -11.06 13.01
CA SER A 247 -0.73 -11.92 12.21
C SER A 247 -2.19 -11.81 12.65
N GLU A 248 -2.42 -11.69 13.95
CA GLU A 248 -3.77 -11.64 14.51
C GLU A 248 -3.86 -10.68 15.70
N TYR A 249 -4.93 -9.89 15.70
CA TYR A 249 -5.34 -8.99 16.77
C TYR A 249 -6.65 -9.49 17.35
N GLU A 250 -6.72 -9.70 18.67
CA GLU A 250 -7.91 -10.13 19.37
C GLU A 250 -8.21 -9.21 20.56
N TYR A 251 -9.51 -8.90 20.75
CA TYR A 251 -9.99 -7.97 21.77
C TYR A 251 -11.13 -8.62 22.56
N TYR A 252 -11.06 -8.57 23.88
CA TYR A 252 -11.99 -9.22 24.79
C TYR A 252 -12.48 -8.26 25.86
N ILE A 253 -13.72 -8.51 26.37
CA ILE A 253 -14.23 -7.95 27.62
C ILE A 253 -14.69 -9.12 28.50
N ASP A 254 -14.21 -9.16 29.74
CA ASP A 254 -14.53 -10.21 30.75
C ASP A 254 -14.37 -11.64 30.21
N GLY A 255 -13.41 -11.82 29.30
CA GLY A 255 -13.11 -13.09 28.65
C GLY A 255 -13.92 -13.37 27.38
N GLU A 256 -14.94 -12.59 27.08
CA GLU A 256 -15.73 -12.69 25.83
C GLU A 256 -15.03 -11.93 24.70
N LYS A 257 -14.87 -12.57 23.52
CA LYS A 257 -14.25 -11.98 22.36
C LYS A 257 -15.21 -11.02 21.65
N ILE A 258 -14.80 -9.75 21.53
CA ILE A 258 -15.57 -8.69 20.87
C ILE A 258 -15.16 -8.51 19.42
N PHE A 259 -13.87 -8.69 19.12
CA PHE A 259 -13.34 -8.49 17.78
C PHE A 259 -12.07 -9.29 17.57
N SER A 260 -11.88 -9.79 16.35
CA SER A 260 -10.59 -10.22 15.86
C SER A 260 -10.35 -9.83 14.42
N PHE A 261 -9.10 -9.50 14.11
CA PHE A 261 -8.62 -9.24 12.76
C PHE A 261 -7.43 -10.13 12.47
N ARG A 262 -7.53 -10.88 11.37
CA ARG A 262 -6.46 -11.75 10.88
C ARG A 262 -6.26 -11.54 9.38
N ALA A 263 -5.01 -11.33 8.98
CA ALA A 263 -4.65 -11.09 7.59
C ALA A 263 -4.31 -12.43 6.89
N ASP A 264 -5.32 -13.15 6.38
CA ASP A 264 -5.13 -14.42 5.65
C ASP A 264 -5.32 -14.26 4.15
N LYS A 265 -6.36 -13.54 3.73
CA LYS A 265 -6.72 -13.28 2.34
C LYS A 265 -7.23 -11.86 2.22
N ILE A 266 -6.50 -11.00 1.53
CA ILE A 266 -6.90 -9.60 1.34
C ILE A 266 -6.87 -9.26 -0.14
N PRO A 267 -8.04 -9.19 -0.81
CA PRO A 267 -8.13 -8.80 -2.20
C PRO A 267 -7.51 -7.42 -2.44
N PHE A 268 -6.89 -7.20 -3.59
CA PHE A 268 -6.22 -5.93 -3.91
C PHE A 268 -7.17 -4.73 -3.90
N ASP A 269 -8.42 -4.91 -4.36
CA ASP A 269 -9.46 -3.88 -4.31
C ASP A 269 -9.86 -3.51 -2.87
N LYS A 270 -9.55 -4.37 -1.89
CA LYS A 270 -9.76 -4.11 -0.46
C LYS A 270 -8.52 -3.53 0.23
N GLY A 271 -7.39 -3.42 -0.46
CA GLY A 271 -6.13 -2.98 0.14
C GLY A 271 -6.24 -1.64 0.88
N ARG A 272 -6.97 -0.67 0.29
CA ARG A 272 -7.09 0.67 0.88
C ARG A 272 -7.93 0.72 2.17
N TYR A 273 -8.66 -0.35 2.51
CA TYR A 273 -9.32 -0.48 3.81
C TYR A 273 -8.33 -0.58 4.99
N VAL A 274 -7.02 -0.65 4.74
CA VAL A 274 -5.99 -0.43 5.77
C VAL A 274 -6.23 0.88 6.53
N ASN A 275 -6.84 1.90 5.90
CA ASN A 275 -7.16 3.16 6.53
C ASN A 275 -8.39 3.10 7.46
N SER A 276 -9.30 2.14 7.27
CA SER A 276 -10.46 1.94 8.16
C SER A 276 -10.13 1.08 9.38
N ILE A 277 -9.15 0.18 9.27
CA ILE A 277 -8.79 -0.71 10.37
C ILE A 277 -7.84 -0.05 11.37
N VAL A 278 -7.12 0.99 10.97
CA VAL A 278 -6.23 1.70 11.88
C VAL A 278 -6.91 2.91 12.51
N GLU A 279 -6.44 3.30 13.70
CA GLU A 279 -6.75 4.60 14.28
C GLU A 279 -6.04 5.69 13.45
N TYR A 280 -6.76 6.20 12.44
CA TYR A 280 -6.17 7.01 11.38
C TYR A 280 -5.53 8.31 11.88
N PRO A 281 -6.06 9.04 12.89
CA PRO A 281 -5.39 10.18 13.49
C PRO A 281 -4.00 9.84 14.07
N GLN A 282 -3.82 8.66 14.66
CA GLN A 282 -2.51 8.22 15.15
C GLN A 282 -1.53 7.98 13.99
N LYS A 283 -2.02 7.44 12.88
CA LYS A 283 -1.20 7.22 11.68
C LYS A 283 -0.73 8.53 11.06
N VAL A 284 -1.62 9.51 10.93
CA VAL A 284 -1.29 10.80 10.28
C VAL A 284 -0.42 11.67 11.16
N ASN A 285 -0.82 11.89 12.42
CA ASN A 285 -0.19 12.87 13.29
C ASN A 285 1.08 12.33 13.97
N PHE A 286 1.15 11.02 14.24
CA PHE A 286 2.25 10.42 15.00
C PHE A 286 3.01 9.31 14.26
N LYS A 287 2.68 9.06 12.99
CA LYS A 287 3.27 7.98 12.16
C LYS A 287 3.17 6.60 12.83
N ARG A 288 2.09 6.36 13.57
CA ARG A 288 1.86 5.15 14.34
C ARG A 288 0.63 4.41 13.85
N SER A 289 0.82 3.20 13.32
CA SER A 289 -0.29 2.33 12.96
C SER A 289 -0.77 1.59 14.21
N MET A 290 -2.03 1.84 14.59
CA MET A 290 -2.71 1.16 15.68
C MET A 290 -3.96 0.50 15.12
N VAL A 291 -4.05 -0.83 15.17
CA VAL A 291 -5.27 -1.53 14.76
C VAL A 291 -6.33 -1.27 15.82
N LYS A 292 -7.53 -0.86 15.39
CA LYS A 292 -8.66 -0.59 16.28
C LYS A 292 -9.70 -1.71 16.21
N SER A 293 -10.39 -1.97 17.30
CA SER A 293 -11.46 -2.97 17.33
C SER A 293 -12.68 -2.53 16.52
N TRP A 294 -12.96 -1.23 16.44
CA TRP A 294 -14.14 -0.71 15.77
C TRP A 294 -14.10 -0.88 14.26
N VAL A 295 -15.09 -1.61 13.74
CA VAL A 295 -15.36 -1.75 12.30
C VAL A 295 -16.25 -0.60 11.85
N GLU A 296 -15.71 0.37 11.11
CA GLU A 296 -16.49 1.50 10.62
C GLU A 296 -17.56 1.05 9.61
N PRO A 297 -18.76 1.66 9.59
CA PRO A 297 -19.90 1.19 8.78
C PRO A 297 -19.62 1.07 7.28
N GLY A 298 -18.74 1.92 6.73
CA GLY A 298 -18.33 1.91 5.32
C GLY A 298 -17.12 1.00 5.04
N SER A 299 -16.65 0.22 6.00
CA SER A 299 -15.58 -0.76 5.77
C SER A 299 -16.13 -2.03 5.12
N ALA A 300 -15.62 -2.38 3.95
CA ALA A 300 -15.92 -3.65 3.28
C ALA A 300 -14.75 -4.66 3.36
N LEU A 301 -13.92 -4.53 4.38
CA LEU A 301 -12.88 -5.52 4.68
C LEU A 301 -13.52 -6.76 5.30
N THR A 302 -13.28 -7.93 4.71
CA THR A 302 -13.93 -9.20 5.10
C THR A 302 -12.99 -10.16 5.86
N THR A 303 -11.85 -9.64 6.32
CA THR A 303 -10.82 -10.42 7.04
C THR A 303 -11.06 -10.46 8.56
N HIS A 304 -12.25 -10.07 9.01
CA HIS A 304 -12.65 -10.23 10.41
C HIS A 304 -13.07 -11.67 10.66
N THR A 305 -12.49 -12.31 11.66
CA THR A 305 -12.89 -13.65 12.07
C THR A 305 -14.10 -13.61 13.01
N GLU A 306 -14.19 -12.56 13.83
CA GLU A 306 -15.32 -12.30 14.75
C GLU A 306 -15.49 -10.78 14.93
N SER A 307 -16.74 -10.35 15.07
CA SER A 307 -17.07 -8.96 15.36
C SER A 307 -18.46 -8.86 15.98
N THR A 308 -18.53 -8.61 17.28
CA THR A 308 -19.76 -8.31 18.01
C THR A 308 -19.93 -6.78 18.09
N ASN A 309 -21.12 -6.25 17.86
CA ASN A 309 -21.42 -4.82 17.87
C ASN A 309 -20.44 -3.99 17.01
N HIS A 310 -20.05 -4.51 15.83
CA HIS A 310 -19.03 -3.89 15.00
C HIS A 310 -17.68 -3.66 15.73
N GLY A 311 -17.33 -4.53 16.69
CA GLY A 311 -16.09 -4.42 17.46
C GLY A 311 -16.10 -3.30 18.53
N LEU A 312 -17.28 -2.77 18.83
CA LEU A 312 -17.48 -1.80 19.91
C LEU A 312 -17.73 -2.53 21.22
N PHE A 313 -17.06 -2.08 22.28
CA PHE A 313 -17.33 -2.46 23.65
C PHE A 313 -18.54 -1.70 24.16
N VAL A 314 -19.46 -2.40 24.82
CA VAL A 314 -20.66 -1.80 25.43
C VAL A 314 -20.74 -2.26 26.88
N ILE A 315 -20.82 -1.32 27.81
CA ILE A 315 -21.05 -1.60 29.24
C ILE A 315 -22.25 -0.81 29.72
N SER A 316 -23.11 -1.43 30.52
CA SER A 316 -24.38 -0.86 30.98
C SER A 316 -24.50 -0.71 32.49
N ASP A 317 -23.55 -1.25 33.25
CA ASP A 317 -23.50 -1.17 34.70
C ASP A 317 -22.26 -0.43 35.19
N ASP A 318 -22.14 -0.23 36.51
CA ASP A 318 -21.07 0.51 37.15
C ASP A 318 -19.98 -0.40 37.75
N ALA A 319 -20.00 -1.69 37.40
CA ALA A 319 -18.96 -2.62 37.83
C ALA A 319 -17.63 -2.34 37.13
N ILE A 320 -16.56 -2.91 37.65
CA ILE A 320 -15.26 -2.91 36.98
C ILE A 320 -15.21 -4.10 36.04
N HIS A 321 -15.01 -3.82 34.75
CA HIS A 321 -14.84 -4.81 33.70
C HIS A 321 -13.36 -4.95 33.33
N THR A 322 -12.99 -6.09 32.74
CA THR A 322 -11.64 -6.37 32.25
C THR A 322 -11.60 -6.40 30.73
N VAL A 323 -10.90 -5.43 30.13
CA VAL A 323 -10.59 -5.43 28.69
C VAL A 323 -9.23 -6.07 28.49
N THR A 324 -9.17 -7.10 27.63
CA THR A 324 -7.92 -7.78 27.27
C THR A 324 -7.65 -7.63 25.77
N VAL A 325 -6.41 -7.26 25.44
CA VAL A 325 -5.90 -7.28 24.07
C VAL A 325 -4.87 -8.39 23.94
N LYS A 326 -4.92 -9.15 22.84
CA LYS A 326 -3.98 -10.22 22.54
C LYS A 326 -3.47 -10.05 21.11
N LEU A 327 -2.16 -10.17 20.92
CA LEU A 327 -1.48 -10.16 19.63
C LEU A 327 -0.83 -11.52 19.43
N SER A 328 -0.96 -12.08 18.23
CA SER A 328 -0.31 -13.33 17.85
C SER A 328 0.48 -13.17 16.54
N ASP A 329 1.56 -13.93 16.40
CA ASP A 329 2.32 -14.09 15.15
C ASP A 329 1.86 -15.33 14.37
N PHE A 330 2.49 -15.61 13.22
CA PHE A 330 2.20 -16.80 12.42
C PHE A 330 2.86 -18.09 12.97
N ALA A 331 3.83 -17.97 13.87
CA ALA A 331 4.48 -19.10 14.52
C ALA A 331 3.71 -19.63 15.74
N GLY A 332 2.66 -18.88 16.18
CA GLY A 332 1.83 -19.23 17.32
C GLY A 332 2.26 -18.60 18.64
N ASN A 333 3.33 -17.76 18.64
CA ASN A 333 3.67 -17.00 19.82
C ASN A 333 2.66 -15.88 20.04
N SER A 334 2.39 -15.50 21.29
CA SER A 334 1.43 -14.44 21.59
C SER A 334 1.81 -13.64 22.81
N ALA A 335 1.32 -12.39 22.84
CA ALA A 335 1.37 -11.49 24.00
C ALA A 335 -0.02 -10.98 24.31
N LYS A 336 -0.34 -10.82 25.59
CA LYS A 336 -1.62 -10.26 26.04
C LYS A 336 -1.39 -9.21 27.12
N ARG A 337 -2.31 -8.24 27.19
CA ARG A 337 -2.37 -7.23 28.25
C ARG A 337 -3.82 -6.94 28.61
N SER A 338 -4.11 -6.83 29.91
CA SER A 338 -5.45 -6.60 30.44
C SER A 338 -5.52 -5.28 31.19
N PHE A 339 -6.67 -4.62 31.12
CA PHE A 339 -6.93 -3.31 31.71
C PHE A 339 -8.27 -3.33 32.43
N SER A 340 -8.35 -2.67 33.59
CA SER A 340 -9.63 -2.44 34.27
C SER A 340 -10.30 -1.21 33.65
N VAL A 341 -11.57 -1.32 33.31
CA VAL A 341 -12.41 -0.22 32.84
C VAL A 341 -13.63 -0.05 33.74
N LYS A 342 -14.08 1.17 33.91
CA LYS A 342 -15.30 1.50 34.67
C LYS A 342 -16.13 2.51 33.89
N ARG A 343 -17.44 2.35 33.92
CA ARG A 343 -18.39 3.27 33.31
C ARG A 343 -18.31 4.66 33.94
N GLU A 344 -18.32 5.70 33.09
CA GLU A 344 -18.34 7.11 33.47
C GLU A 344 -19.33 7.88 32.57
N THR A 345 -20.52 8.15 33.08
CA THR A 345 -21.61 8.78 32.34
C THR A 345 -21.46 10.29 32.18
N SER A 346 -20.58 10.91 32.94
CA SER A 346 -20.33 12.37 32.86
C SER A 346 -19.42 12.78 31.69
N LEU A 347 -18.87 11.82 30.95
CA LEU A 347 -18.01 12.10 29.79
C LEU A 347 -18.79 12.79 28.67
N LYS A 348 -18.43 14.04 28.41
CA LYS A 348 -19.11 14.88 27.41
C LYS A 348 -18.64 14.57 25.98
N PRO A 349 -19.54 14.65 24.99
CA PRO A 349 -19.15 14.60 23.59
C PRO A 349 -18.12 15.67 23.27
N LYS A 350 -17.19 15.35 22.36
CA LYS A 350 -16.33 16.37 21.75
C LYS A 350 -17.21 17.39 21.04
N GLN A 351 -17.09 18.65 21.38
CA GLN A 351 -17.76 19.72 20.66
C GLN A 351 -17.20 19.81 19.24
N PHE A 352 -18.09 19.91 18.25
CA PHE A 352 -17.68 20.30 16.92
C PHE A 352 -17.17 21.75 16.96
N ASP A 353 -16.19 22.08 16.10
CA ASP A 353 -15.73 23.44 16.00
C ASP A 353 -16.88 24.37 15.47
N SER A 354 -16.73 25.66 15.72
CA SER A 354 -17.77 26.65 15.36
C SER A 354 -18.05 26.67 13.85
N LEU A 355 -17.02 26.40 13.02
CA LEU A 355 -17.16 26.34 11.56
C LEU A 355 -17.96 25.10 11.13
N ALA A 356 -17.71 23.95 11.74
CA ALA A 356 -18.49 22.73 11.47
C ALA A 356 -19.97 22.94 11.85
N LEU A 357 -20.24 23.58 12.99
CA LEU A 357 -21.60 23.84 13.44
C LEU A 357 -22.35 24.87 12.58
N SER A 358 -21.65 25.90 12.07
CA SER A 358 -22.28 26.99 11.31
C SER A 358 -22.38 26.74 9.80
N ALA A 359 -21.45 25.97 9.23
CA ALA A 359 -21.32 25.78 7.78
C ALA A 359 -21.10 24.32 7.36
N GLY A 360 -21.21 23.38 8.29
CA GLY A 360 -21.03 21.97 8.02
C GLY A 360 -22.18 21.34 7.27
N LYS A 361 -21.86 20.41 6.38
CA LYS A 361 -22.81 19.57 5.66
C LYS A 361 -22.65 18.12 6.11
N VAL A 362 -23.75 17.49 6.52
CA VAL A 362 -23.77 16.04 6.80
C VAL A 362 -23.52 15.30 5.49
N MET A 363 -22.49 14.47 5.47
CA MET A 363 -22.13 13.62 4.33
C MET A 363 -22.18 12.14 4.75
N PRO A 364 -23.29 11.44 4.45
CA PRO A 364 -23.43 10.02 4.71
C PRO A 364 -22.46 9.21 3.84
N TRP A 365 -21.86 8.15 4.40
CA TRP A 365 -20.91 7.29 3.69
C TRP A 365 -21.54 6.44 2.58
N PHE A 366 -22.86 6.19 2.66
CA PHE A 366 -23.60 5.25 1.81
C PHE A 366 -24.31 5.90 0.61
N ILE A 367 -24.19 7.21 0.43
CA ILE A 367 -24.68 7.95 -0.74
C ILE A 367 -23.58 8.83 -1.34
N PRO A 368 -23.69 9.22 -2.63
CA PRO A 368 -22.77 10.20 -3.19
C PRO A 368 -22.95 11.56 -2.54
N ASN A 369 -21.86 12.28 -2.32
CA ASN A 369 -21.86 13.60 -1.72
C ASN A 369 -21.17 14.63 -2.62
N ILE A 370 -21.72 15.83 -2.69
CA ILE A 370 -21.12 16.97 -3.37
C ILE A 370 -21.15 18.15 -2.40
N PHE A 371 -20.05 18.85 -2.29
CA PHE A 371 -19.93 20.11 -1.57
C PHE A 371 -19.44 21.19 -2.52
N GLU A 372 -20.14 22.31 -2.58
CA GLU A 372 -19.75 23.47 -3.37
C GLU A 372 -19.80 24.72 -2.50
N LYS A 373 -18.73 25.52 -2.56
CA LYS A 373 -18.62 26.81 -1.88
C LYS A 373 -17.62 27.70 -2.64
N GLY A 374 -18.09 28.84 -3.15
CA GLY A 374 -17.24 29.74 -3.94
C GLY A 374 -16.63 29.05 -5.16
N SER A 375 -15.30 29.03 -5.24
CA SER A 375 -14.57 28.34 -6.30
C SER A 375 -14.42 26.82 -6.07
N LEU A 376 -14.57 26.35 -4.84
CA LEU A 376 -14.36 24.94 -4.46
C LEU A 376 -15.55 24.07 -4.83
N LYS A 377 -15.28 22.91 -5.39
CA LYS A 377 -16.18 21.76 -5.46
C LYS A 377 -15.44 20.50 -5.00
N VAL A 378 -16.05 19.73 -4.11
CA VAL A 378 -15.58 18.42 -3.66
C VAL A 378 -16.65 17.39 -3.99
N THR A 379 -16.27 16.33 -4.68
CA THR A 379 -17.16 15.22 -5.04
C THR A 379 -16.67 13.95 -4.34
N LEU A 380 -17.54 13.31 -3.59
CA LEU A 380 -17.28 12.07 -2.86
C LEU A 380 -18.31 11.02 -3.34
N PRO A 381 -17.97 10.16 -4.30
CA PRO A 381 -18.81 9.02 -4.69
C PRO A 381 -19.13 8.09 -3.51
N VAL A 382 -20.11 7.21 -3.68
CA VAL A 382 -20.41 6.16 -2.71
C VAL A 382 -19.14 5.34 -2.44
N GLY A 383 -18.87 5.03 -1.18
CA GLY A 383 -17.68 4.31 -0.75
C GLY A 383 -16.42 5.17 -0.60
N SER A 384 -16.49 6.49 -0.81
CA SER A 384 -15.34 7.37 -0.54
C SER A 384 -15.08 7.56 0.95
N LEU A 385 -16.12 7.43 1.79
CA LEU A 385 -16.03 7.61 3.24
C LEU A 385 -16.26 6.29 3.97
N TYR A 386 -15.61 6.10 5.12
CA TYR A 386 -15.82 4.93 5.97
C TYR A 386 -16.96 5.11 6.98
N ARG A 387 -17.38 6.35 7.23
CA ARG A 387 -18.50 6.71 8.10
C ARG A 387 -19.10 8.05 7.69
N THR A 388 -20.28 8.36 8.20
CA THR A 388 -20.91 9.68 8.06
C THR A 388 -20.07 10.73 8.79
N ILE A 389 -19.85 11.88 8.13
CA ILE A 389 -19.08 13.01 8.67
C ILE A 389 -19.88 14.31 8.59
N LEU A 390 -19.56 15.26 9.46
CA LEU A 390 -19.99 16.66 9.34
C LEU A 390 -18.88 17.41 8.59
N PHE A 391 -18.98 17.43 7.27
CA PHE A 391 -17.97 18.00 6.38
C PHE A 391 -18.07 19.51 6.32
N TYR A 392 -16.94 20.18 6.31
CA TYR A 392 -16.82 21.62 6.07
C TYR A 392 -15.55 21.97 5.32
N ALA A 393 -15.55 23.14 4.67
CA ALA A 393 -14.35 23.71 4.08
C ALA A 393 -14.36 25.23 4.21
N ASP A 394 -13.20 25.84 4.32
CA ASP A 394 -13.03 27.29 4.38
C ASP A 394 -11.91 27.76 3.46
N SER A 395 -12.05 28.99 2.98
CA SER A 395 -11.03 29.67 2.21
C SER A 395 -10.02 30.34 3.16
N LEU A 396 -8.75 30.20 2.83
CA LEU A 396 -7.65 30.81 3.57
C LEU A 396 -7.13 32.02 2.78
N SER A 397 -6.84 33.10 3.51
CA SER A 397 -6.18 34.30 2.96
C SER A 397 -4.73 34.37 3.46
N GLY A 398 -3.85 35.06 2.70
CA GLY A 398 -2.47 35.31 3.15
C GLY A 398 -1.47 34.17 2.92
N VAL A 399 -1.78 33.19 2.07
CA VAL A 399 -0.90 32.01 1.82
C VAL A 399 0.06 32.24 0.63
N GLY A 400 0.41 33.49 0.30
CA GLY A 400 1.47 33.77 -0.70
C GLY A 400 1.15 33.38 -2.15
N THR A 401 -0.12 33.17 -2.49
CA THR A 401 -0.58 32.85 -3.85
C THR A 401 -1.73 33.78 -4.26
N ASN A 402 -1.83 34.08 -5.55
CA ASN A 402 -2.94 34.85 -6.13
C ASN A 402 -4.17 33.97 -6.44
N TYR A 403 -4.11 32.69 -6.14
CA TYR A 403 -5.16 31.72 -6.41
C TYR A 403 -5.87 31.31 -5.12
N PRO A 404 -7.14 30.85 -5.20
CA PRO A 404 -7.90 30.43 -4.02
C PRO A 404 -7.19 29.29 -3.26
N VAL A 405 -7.06 29.44 -1.96
CA VAL A 405 -6.55 28.42 -1.06
C VAL A 405 -7.70 27.91 -0.21
N TRP A 406 -7.91 26.61 -0.20
CA TRP A 406 -9.00 25.97 0.50
C TRP A 406 -8.49 24.93 1.50
N ARG A 407 -8.84 25.09 2.78
CA ARG A 407 -8.75 24.00 3.75
C ARG A 407 -9.99 23.14 3.61
N VAL A 408 -9.78 21.92 3.15
CA VAL A 408 -10.81 20.94 2.83
C VAL A 408 -10.81 19.88 3.91
N PHE A 409 -11.66 20.07 4.90
CA PHE A 409 -11.88 19.18 6.05
C PHE A 409 -10.60 18.83 6.86
N SER A 410 -10.66 17.76 7.66
CA SER A 410 -9.58 17.33 8.56
C SER A 410 -8.70 16.26 7.91
N GLU A 411 -7.39 16.48 7.87
CA GLU A 411 -6.39 15.49 7.42
C GLU A 411 -6.43 14.17 8.21
N SER A 412 -6.95 14.22 9.45
CA SER A 412 -7.12 13.05 10.30
C SER A 412 -8.34 12.18 9.95
N THR A 413 -9.07 12.53 8.88
CA THR A 413 -10.19 11.71 8.37
C THR A 413 -9.76 11.02 7.09
N PRO A 414 -9.82 9.69 7.01
CA PRO A 414 -9.39 8.97 5.83
C PRO A 414 -10.42 9.06 4.69
N ILE A 415 -9.91 9.09 3.45
CA ILE A 415 -10.69 8.89 2.22
C ILE A 415 -10.34 7.52 1.66
N HIS A 416 -11.36 6.74 1.23
CA HIS A 416 -11.12 5.44 0.62
C HIS A 416 -10.67 5.59 -0.83
N ALA A 417 -11.53 6.03 -1.73
CA ALA A 417 -11.20 6.18 -3.16
C ALA A 417 -12.25 7.05 -3.89
N GLY A 418 -11.94 7.41 -5.12
CA GLY A 418 -12.88 8.03 -6.06
C GLY A 418 -13.24 9.49 -5.79
N ALA A 419 -12.71 10.10 -4.72
CA ALA A 419 -12.97 11.51 -4.43
C ALA A 419 -12.23 12.45 -5.41
N GLU A 420 -12.82 13.60 -5.67
CA GLU A 420 -12.28 14.64 -6.54
C GLU A 420 -12.40 16.01 -5.89
N ILE A 421 -11.35 16.81 -6.02
CA ILE A 421 -11.35 18.25 -5.77
C ILE A 421 -11.32 19.00 -7.10
N SER A 422 -12.10 20.07 -7.19
CA SER A 422 -12.18 20.93 -8.37
C SER A 422 -12.22 22.40 -7.94
N LEU A 423 -11.35 23.21 -8.53
CA LEU A 423 -11.26 24.64 -8.28
C LEU A 423 -11.63 25.42 -9.56
N ARG A 424 -12.61 26.34 -9.45
CA ARG A 424 -12.91 27.29 -10.52
C ARG A 424 -11.90 28.43 -10.44
N VAL A 425 -11.12 28.59 -11.51
CA VAL A 425 -10.06 29.59 -11.56
C VAL A 425 -9.85 30.09 -12.98
N THR A 426 -9.48 31.38 -13.10
CA THR A 426 -9.01 31.96 -14.33
C THR A 426 -7.48 32.01 -14.29
N VAL A 427 -6.85 31.45 -15.29
CA VAL A 427 -5.39 31.43 -15.44
C VAL A 427 -5.02 31.99 -16.81
N PRO A 428 -3.82 32.58 -16.99
CA PRO A 428 -3.34 32.97 -18.29
C PRO A 428 -3.33 31.80 -19.27
N GLU A 429 -3.74 31.99 -20.51
CA GLU A 429 -3.88 30.91 -21.51
C GLU A 429 -2.57 30.15 -21.73
N ASN A 430 -1.44 30.86 -21.77
CA ASN A 430 -0.10 30.26 -21.91
C ASN A 430 0.36 29.43 -20.69
N LEU A 431 -0.35 29.49 -19.56
CA LEU A 431 -0.07 28.72 -18.34
C LEU A 431 -1.11 27.62 -18.09
N LYS A 432 -2.13 27.50 -18.92
CA LYS A 432 -3.25 26.58 -18.71
C LYS A 432 -2.79 25.12 -18.60
N ASP A 433 -1.93 24.67 -19.52
CA ASP A 433 -1.39 23.31 -19.51
C ASP A 433 -0.35 23.08 -18.39
N LYS A 434 0.18 24.16 -17.83
CA LYS A 434 1.14 24.13 -16.73
C LYS A 434 0.48 24.10 -15.34
N ALA A 435 -0.82 24.41 -15.28
CA ALA A 435 -1.57 24.48 -14.04
C ALA A 435 -1.83 23.08 -13.44
N TYR A 436 -1.73 22.99 -12.11
CA TYR A 436 -2.07 21.78 -11.35
C TYR A 436 -2.69 22.12 -10.00
N ILE A 437 -3.42 21.16 -9.43
CA ILE A 437 -3.86 21.23 -8.03
C ILE A 437 -2.68 20.85 -7.14
N ALA A 438 -2.34 21.73 -6.22
CA ALA A 438 -1.30 21.53 -5.22
C ALA A 438 -1.90 21.29 -3.84
N LYS A 439 -1.41 20.29 -3.09
CA LYS A 439 -1.61 20.21 -1.65
C LYS A 439 -0.56 21.10 -0.96
N VAL A 440 -0.99 21.87 0.02
CA VAL A 440 -0.15 22.77 0.82
C VAL A 440 0.06 22.12 2.19
N ASP A 441 1.31 21.90 2.61
CA ASP A 441 1.61 21.44 3.95
C ASP A 441 1.65 22.59 4.98
N GLU A 442 1.85 22.26 6.26
CA GLU A 442 1.90 23.26 7.35
C GLU A 442 3.04 24.30 7.17
N GLY A 443 4.10 23.94 6.48
CA GLY A 443 5.22 24.82 6.12
C GLY A 443 5.02 25.63 4.86
N GLY A 444 3.86 25.51 4.18
CA GLY A 444 3.56 26.18 2.92
C GLY A 444 4.17 25.50 1.69
N LYS A 445 4.80 24.34 1.83
CA LYS A 445 5.37 23.60 0.70
C LYS A 445 4.26 22.99 -0.15
N LEU A 446 4.39 23.14 -1.46
CA LEU A 446 3.46 22.62 -2.44
C LEU A 446 3.83 21.19 -2.86
N SER A 447 2.81 20.34 -2.95
CA SER A 447 2.93 18.97 -3.46
C SER A 447 1.98 18.77 -4.63
N TYR A 448 2.49 18.33 -5.76
CA TYR A 448 1.76 18.07 -7.00
C TYR A 448 0.67 16.99 -6.80
N ARG A 449 -0.55 17.27 -7.27
CA ARG A 449 -1.69 16.34 -7.24
C ARG A 449 -2.32 16.08 -8.61
N GLY A 450 -1.66 16.55 -9.68
CA GLY A 450 -2.21 16.50 -11.02
C GLY A 450 -3.14 17.67 -11.32
N GLY A 451 -3.70 17.66 -12.52
CA GLY A 451 -4.62 18.71 -12.96
C GLY A 451 -5.22 18.36 -14.32
N ARG A 452 -6.55 18.36 -14.38
CA ARG A 452 -7.32 18.18 -15.61
C ARG A 452 -8.36 19.28 -15.70
N TRP A 453 -8.38 20.00 -16.81
CA TRP A 453 -9.36 21.02 -17.08
C TRP A 453 -10.69 20.44 -17.55
N SER A 454 -11.78 21.02 -17.06
CA SER A 454 -13.13 20.84 -17.55
C SER A 454 -13.83 22.19 -17.51
N GLY A 455 -13.92 22.86 -18.64
CA GLY A 455 -14.36 24.25 -18.73
C GLY A 455 -13.45 25.20 -17.95
N ASP A 456 -14.02 25.92 -16.99
CA ASP A 456 -13.35 26.87 -16.09
C ASP A 456 -12.82 26.23 -14.78
N ARG A 457 -12.92 24.89 -14.67
CA ARG A 457 -12.51 24.16 -13.48
C ARG A 457 -11.26 23.31 -13.72
N LEU A 458 -10.30 23.42 -12.82
CA LEU A 458 -9.17 22.52 -12.70
C LEU A 458 -9.46 21.48 -11.62
N SER A 459 -9.41 20.21 -11.98
CA SER A 459 -9.76 19.07 -11.10
C SER A 459 -8.60 18.13 -10.90
N ALA A 460 -8.54 17.48 -9.73
CA ALA A 460 -7.60 16.40 -9.41
C ALA A 460 -8.25 15.38 -8.47
N SER A 461 -7.70 14.15 -8.47
CA SER A 461 -8.09 13.14 -7.49
C SER A 461 -7.77 13.59 -6.07
N LEU A 462 -8.73 13.40 -5.16
CA LEU A 462 -8.60 13.71 -3.74
C LEU A 462 -8.38 12.41 -2.96
N SER A 463 -7.14 12.09 -2.64
CA SER A 463 -6.79 10.88 -1.90
C SER A 463 -6.71 11.07 -0.38
N GLU A 464 -6.68 12.30 0.09
CA GLU A 464 -6.65 12.75 1.49
C GLU A 464 -7.28 14.13 1.59
N PHE A 465 -7.83 14.49 2.75
CA PHE A 465 -8.22 15.86 3.03
C PHE A 465 -7.00 16.72 3.37
N GLY A 466 -7.17 18.05 3.41
CA GLY A 466 -6.08 18.99 3.68
C GLY A 466 -6.25 20.32 2.99
N THR A 467 -5.18 21.08 2.87
CA THR A 467 -5.18 22.40 2.23
C THR A 467 -4.74 22.31 0.76
N TYR A 468 -5.50 22.95 -0.13
CA TYR A 468 -5.31 22.88 -1.58
C TYR A 468 -5.37 24.24 -2.25
N THR A 469 -4.59 24.39 -3.32
CA THR A 469 -4.57 25.57 -4.18
C THR A 469 -4.23 25.20 -5.63
N VAL A 470 -4.18 26.19 -6.51
CA VAL A 470 -3.65 26.05 -7.88
C VAL A 470 -2.22 26.56 -7.92
N ALA A 471 -1.36 25.82 -8.59
CA ALA A 471 0.02 26.18 -8.85
C ALA A 471 0.42 25.83 -10.29
N PHE A 472 1.63 26.19 -10.70
CA PHE A 472 2.13 26.01 -12.07
C PHE A 472 3.49 25.33 -12.05
N ASP A 473 3.65 24.41 -12.97
CA ASP A 473 4.94 23.81 -13.29
C ASP A 473 5.39 24.29 -14.67
N THR A 474 6.33 25.19 -14.67
CA THR A 474 6.92 25.78 -15.89
C THR A 474 8.41 25.43 -16.04
N ILE A 475 8.92 24.54 -15.17
CA ILE A 475 10.33 24.20 -15.09
C ILE A 475 10.57 22.85 -15.74
N ALA A 476 11.32 22.84 -16.84
CA ALA A 476 11.67 21.59 -17.49
C ALA A 476 12.60 20.70 -16.62
N PRO A 477 12.56 19.36 -16.81
CA PRO A 477 13.43 18.44 -16.08
C PRO A 477 14.90 18.78 -16.21
N ILE A 478 15.65 18.63 -15.13
CA ILE A 478 17.11 18.74 -15.12
C ILE A 478 17.70 17.43 -15.60
N VAL A 479 18.48 17.48 -16.68
CA VAL A 479 19.14 16.31 -17.29
C VAL A 479 20.65 16.50 -17.25
N LYS A 480 21.36 15.57 -16.58
CA LYS A 480 22.84 15.53 -16.55
C LYS A 480 23.30 14.30 -17.31
N LEU A 481 23.79 14.50 -18.51
CA LEU A 481 24.31 13.46 -19.38
C LEU A 481 25.83 13.29 -19.12
N ALA A 482 26.22 12.08 -18.73
CA ALA A 482 27.65 11.73 -18.53
C ALA A 482 28.31 11.35 -19.86
N LEU A 483 28.19 12.19 -20.88
CA LEU A 483 28.75 12.01 -22.22
C LEU A 483 29.20 13.38 -22.76
N THR A 484 30.50 13.57 -22.96
CA THR A 484 31.06 14.75 -23.59
C THR A 484 30.98 14.63 -25.11
N GLU A 485 31.01 15.78 -25.81
CA GLU A 485 31.04 15.80 -27.28
C GLU A 485 32.25 15.06 -27.83
N GLY A 486 32.02 14.18 -28.80
CA GLY A 486 33.07 13.36 -29.44
C GLY A 486 33.62 12.21 -28.59
N ALA A 487 33.11 11.99 -27.40
CA ALA A 487 33.60 10.90 -26.53
C ALA A 487 33.40 9.52 -27.17
N LYS A 488 34.33 8.59 -26.93
CA LYS A 488 34.26 7.19 -27.38
C LYS A 488 33.54 6.34 -26.32
N ILE A 489 32.47 5.68 -26.71
CA ILE A 489 31.73 4.72 -25.88
C ILE A 489 32.20 3.31 -26.22
N VAL A 490 32.61 2.56 -25.18
CA VAL A 490 33.08 1.16 -25.32
C VAL A 490 32.04 0.18 -24.75
N SER A 491 31.44 0.53 -23.60
CA SER A 491 30.54 -0.34 -22.85
C SER A 491 29.15 -0.50 -23.47
N GLY A 492 28.78 0.40 -24.40
CA GLY A 492 27.40 0.47 -24.91
C GLY A 492 26.37 1.03 -23.90
N LEU A 493 26.84 1.60 -22.80
CA LEU A 493 25.98 2.18 -21.75
C LEU A 493 26.29 3.65 -21.59
N ILE A 494 25.25 4.49 -21.60
CA ILE A 494 25.37 5.94 -21.40
C ILE A 494 24.59 6.31 -20.13
N PRO A 495 25.26 6.66 -19.03
CA PRO A 495 24.60 7.06 -17.80
C PRO A 495 24.04 8.50 -17.89
N VAL A 496 22.83 8.66 -17.41
CA VAL A 496 22.11 9.94 -17.31
C VAL A 496 21.55 10.09 -15.90
N THR A 497 21.60 11.28 -15.32
CA THR A 497 20.88 11.60 -14.09
C THR A 497 19.73 12.56 -14.43
N LEU A 498 18.52 12.20 -13.98
CA LEU A 498 17.29 12.98 -14.21
C LEU A 498 16.71 13.47 -12.90
N TYR A 499 16.21 14.70 -12.90
CA TYR A 499 15.50 15.25 -11.77
C TYR A 499 14.43 16.24 -12.24
N ASP A 500 13.20 16.04 -11.81
CA ASP A 500 12.13 17.02 -11.90
C ASP A 500 11.70 17.46 -10.51
N GLN A 501 11.39 18.76 -10.35
CA GLN A 501 11.14 19.34 -9.03
C GLN A 501 9.68 19.24 -8.59
N ILE A 502 8.74 19.16 -9.55
CA ILE A 502 7.32 19.39 -9.27
C ILE A 502 6.46 18.23 -9.75
N SER A 503 6.32 18.04 -11.07
CA SER A 503 5.35 17.09 -11.63
C SER A 503 5.92 15.69 -11.92
N GLY A 504 7.23 15.52 -11.77
CA GLY A 504 7.96 14.29 -12.00
C GLY A 504 8.21 14.00 -13.48
N ILE A 505 9.04 12.99 -13.76
CA ILE A 505 9.34 12.57 -15.13
C ILE A 505 8.18 11.75 -15.69
N ALA A 506 7.58 12.22 -16.77
CA ALA A 506 6.49 11.54 -17.48
C ALA A 506 7.01 10.69 -18.64
N GLU A 507 7.99 11.19 -19.41
CA GLU A 507 8.49 10.51 -20.60
C GLU A 507 10.01 10.70 -20.75
N ILE A 508 10.66 9.63 -21.23
CA ILE A 508 12.08 9.64 -21.62
C ILE A 508 12.15 9.03 -23.01
N ASN A 509 12.48 9.83 -24.01
CA ASN A 509 12.69 9.37 -25.38
C ASN A 509 14.17 9.58 -25.74
N ALA A 510 14.85 8.48 -26.09
CA ALA A 510 16.26 8.50 -26.46
C ALA A 510 16.45 7.83 -27.81
N GLN A 511 17.16 8.50 -28.72
CA GLN A 511 17.42 8.00 -30.07
C GLN A 511 18.90 8.20 -30.43
N VAL A 512 19.45 7.28 -31.20
CA VAL A 512 20.77 7.41 -31.83
C VAL A 512 20.60 7.28 -33.34
N ASP A 513 21.01 8.31 -34.08
CA ASP A 513 20.84 8.42 -35.55
C ASP A 513 19.38 8.15 -36.00
N GLY A 514 18.39 8.59 -35.18
CA GLY A 514 16.97 8.39 -35.40
C GLY A 514 16.42 7.03 -34.98
N VAL A 515 17.24 6.12 -34.49
CA VAL A 515 16.82 4.81 -33.97
C VAL A 515 16.63 4.88 -32.45
N TRP A 516 15.44 4.49 -31.96
CA TRP A 516 15.14 4.45 -30.53
C TRP A 516 16.07 3.48 -29.78
N ILE A 517 16.55 3.91 -28.61
CA ILE A 517 17.39 3.13 -27.69
C ILE A 517 16.72 3.04 -26.33
N LEU A 518 16.91 1.91 -25.63
CA LEU A 518 16.23 1.59 -24.37
C LEU A 518 16.75 2.47 -23.21
N PRO A 519 15.90 3.33 -22.60
CA PRO A 519 16.24 4.11 -21.40
C PRO A 519 15.81 3.35 -20.13
N GLN A 520 16.70 2.59 -19.52
CA GLN A 520 16.43 1.94 -18.23
C GLN A 520 16.38 2.98 -17.13
N TYR A 521 15.19 3.25 -16.61
CA TYR A 521 14.96 4.29 -15.62
C TYR A 521 14.74 3.73 -14.21
N ASP A 522 15.51 4.24 -13.24
CA ASP A 522 15.30 4.03 -11.81
C ASP A 522 15.02 5.38 -11.11
N PRO A 523 13.77 5.70 -10.81
CA PRO A 523 13.39 6.98 -10.20
C PRO A 523 13.95 7.18 -8.79
N LYS A 524 14.20 6.10 -8.04
CA LYS A 524 14.75 6.18 -6.67
C LYS A 524 16.15 6.76 -6.65
N SER A 525 17.00 6.29 -7.56
CA SER A 525 18.37 6.78 -7.72
C SER A 525 18.46 7.97 -8.68
N ARG A 526 17.34 8.35 -9.32
CA ARG A 526 17.29 9.39 -10.38
C ARG A 526 18.19 9.07 -11.58
N LYS A 527 18.44 7.79 -11.82
CA LYS A 527 19.37 7.32 -12.88
C LYS A 527 18.60 6.75 -14.05
N VAL A 528 19.09 7.06 -15.23
CA VAL A 528 18.75 6.38 -16.48
C VAL A 528 20.02 5.82 -17.08
N THR A 529 19.97 4.58 -17.55
CA THR A 529 21.03 4.01 -18.37
C THR A 529 20.48 3.85 -19.79
N LEU A 530 21.01 4.61 -20.74
CA LEU A 530 20.70 4.42 -22.16
C LEU A 530 21.53 3.26 -22.70
N ILE A 531 20.86 2.28 -23.34
CA ILE A 531 21.49 1.04 -23.79
C ILE A 531 21.66 1.10 -25.31
N LEU A 532 22.91 1.07 -25.75
CA LEU A 532 23.29 0.91 -27.14
C LEU A 532 23.34 -0.59 -27.49
N ASP A 533 22.41 -1.04 -28.29
CA ASP A 533 22.38 -2.42 -28.79
C ASP A 533 23.04 -2.48 -30.16
N SER A 534 24.19 -3.20 -30.27
CA SER A 534 24.92 -3.33 -31.52
C SER A 534 24.16 -4.03 -32.65
N LYS A 535 23.09 -4.77 -32.32
CA LYS A 535 22.19 -5.37 -33.33
C LYS A 535 21.30 -4.34 -34.01
N ARG A 536 21.04 -3.22 -33.35
CA ARG A 536 20.18 -2.13 -33.85
C ARG A 536 20.96 -0.92 -34.34
N ILE A 537 22.02 -0.59 -33.64
CA ILE A 537 22.91 0.53 -33.96
C ILE A 537 24.30 -0.05 -34.24
N PRO A 538 24.72 -0.11 -35.50
CA PRO A 538 26.03 -0.65 -35.84
C PRO A 538 27.16 0.10 -35.15
N LYS A 539 28.16 -0.64 -34.62
CA LYS A 539 29.37 -0.04 -34.10
C LYS A 539 30.20 0.60 -35.21
N GLY A 540 30.99 1.59 -34.82
CA GLY A 540 31.91 2.29 -35.71
C GLY A 540 31.37 3.65 -36.15
N GLY A 541 32.26 4.64 -36.21
CA GLY A 541 31.97 6.00 -36.66
C GLY A 541 31.28 6.89 -35.65
N ASN A 542 31.00 8.10 -36.13
CA ASN A 542 30.29 9.14 -35.37
C ASN A 542 28.81 8.81 -35.27
N LYS A 543 28.25 9.03 -34.11
CA LYS A 543 26.82 8.83 -33.78
C LYS A 543 26.25 10.12 -33.21
N LYS A 544 24.93 10.31 -33.36
CA LYS A 544 24.21 11.47 -32.83
C LYS A 544 23.11 10.97 -31.87
N LEU A 545 23.27 11.31 -30.58
CA LEU A 545 22.24 11.09 -29.57
C LEU A 545 21.27 12.26 -29.58
N LEU A 546 19.96 11.96 -29.59
CA LEU A 546 18.86 12.84 -29.22
C LEU A 546 18.20 12.28 -27.97
N LEU A 547 18.16 13.09 -26.90
CA LEU A 547 17.50 12.72 -25.65
C LEU A 547 16.46 13.80 -25.32
N LEU A 548 15.19 13.39 -25.25
CA LEU A 548 14.05 14.22 -24.85
C LEU A 548 13.54 13.72 -23.51
N VAL A 549 13.40 14.61 -22.53
CA VAL A 549 12.86 14.27 -21.20
C VAL A 549 11.75 15.24 -20.89
N THR A 550 10.54 14.72 -20.72
CA THR A 550 9.32 15.50 -20.50
C THR A 550 8.75 15.21 -19.11
N ASP A 551 8.31 16.26 -18.41
CA ASP A 551 7.64 16.17 -17.11
C ASP A 551 6.12 15.96 -17.22
N GLY A 552 5.44 15.87 -16.08
CA GLY A 552 3.99 15.67 -16.00
C GLY A 552 3.15 16.87 -16.45
N ARG A 553 3.77 18.02 -16.77
CA ARG A 553 3.12 19.22 -17.30
C ARG A 553 3.63 19.62 -18.69
N GLY A 554 4.32 18.70 -19.36
CA GLY A 554 4.76 18.87 -20.74
C GLY A 554 5.92 19.86 -20.90
N ASN A 555 6.70 20.14 -19.84
CA ASN A 555 7.96 20.85 -20.01
C ASN A 555 9.03 19.85 -20.44
N THR A 556 9.80 20.16 -21.48
CA THR A 556 10.74 19.22 -22.11
C THR A 556 12.15 19.78 -22.10
N THR A 557 13.10 18.95 -21.72
CA THR A 557 14.53 19.19 -21.92
C THR A 557 15.02 18.35 -23.08
N GLU A 558 15.65 19.01 -24.07
CA GLU A 558 16.28 18.37 -25.22
C GLU A 558 17.81 18.42 -25.07
N ILE A 559 18.47 17.27 -25.30
CA ILE A 559 19.93 17.17 -25.40
C ILE A 559 20.31 16.50 -26.71
N LYS A 560 21.19 17.14 -27.46
CA LYS A 560 21.86 16.57 -28.63
C LYS A 560 23.34 16.38 -28.32
N ARG A 561 23.91 15.23 -28.67
CA ARG A 561 25.30 14.91 -28.37
C ARG A 561 25.91 13.99 -29.43
N GLY A 562 27.04 14.45 -30.02
CA GLY A 562 27.87 13.62 -30.88
C GLY A 562 28.80 12.71 -30.07
N PHE A 563 28.99 11.47 -30.50
CA PHE A 563 29.89 10.51 -29.86
C PHE A 563 30.40 9.47 -30.87
N ILE A 564 31.41 8.70 -30.47
CA ILE A 564 31.95 7.61 -31.28
C ILE A 564 31.58 6.28 -30.59
N TRP A 565 31.06 5.32 -31.35
CA TRP A 565 30.73 3.99 -30.83
C TRP A 565 31.25 2.89 -31.72
#